data_8450d4526f40beb8d5c1a9b9fd434790
#
_entry.id   8450d4526f40beb8d5c1a9b9fd434790
#
_cell.length_a   1.000
_cell.length_b   1.000
_cell.length_c   1.000
_cell.angle_alpha   90.00
_cell.angle_beta   90.00
_cell.angle_gamma   90.00
#
_symmetry.space_group_name_H-M   'P 1'
#
loop_
_entity.id
_entity.type
_entity.pdbx_description
1 polymer ?
#
loop_
_entity_poly.entity_id
_entity_poly.type
_entity_poly.pdbx_seq_one_letter_code
_entity_poly.pdbx_strand_id
1 'polypeptide(L)'
;MKKADTKGSDYTERLVRLEKKRWKDVLDVQRPYRWNISRLQPGKTLEVGCGIGRLLKHLPEGSVGVDHNAHSIKECRTAGMAALETKDFFKSKYAKKRSFDSILLAHVIEHMTPEENIKVLNSYLPYLKKDGKIIIICPQEKGYKTDQTHVALYDFNDLAKLLKEINFAVHKKHSFPFPRVAGKLFTYNEFVVTAKAA
;
A
#
# COMPACT_ATOMS: atom_id res chain seq x y z
N MET A 1 10.31 24.24 -8.25
CA MET A 1 9.01 23.56 -8.43
C MET A 1 8.51 23.10 -7.06
N LYS A 2 7.29 23.48 -6.64
CA LYS A 2 6.70 22.96 -5.40
C LYS A 2 6.48 21.44 -5.56
N LYS A 3 7.07 20.63 -4.68
CA LYS A 3 6.80 19.19 -4.59
C LYS A 3 5.29 19.01 -4.40
N ALA A 4 4.63 18.24 -5.26
CA ALA A 4 3.21 17.96 -5.09
C ALA A 4 3.02 17.24 -3.76
N ASP A 5 2.12 17.77 -2.90
CA ASP A 5 1.93 17.28 -1.54
C ASP A 5 0.72 16.32 -1.50
N THR A 6 0.92 15.14 -0.91
CA THR A 6 -0.14 14.14 -0.70
C THR A 6 -1.01 14.41 0.54
N LYS A 7 -0.69 15.49 1.29
CA LYS A 7 -1.38 15.85 2.56
C LYS A 7 -2.63 16.70 2.36
N GLY A 8 -2.81 17.32 1.20
CA GLY A 8 -3.91 18.25 0.93
C GLY A 8 -5.25 17.57 0.62
N SER A 9 -6.35 18.34 0.80
CA SER A 9 -7.71 17.94 0.40
C SER A 9 -7.80 17.62 -1.09
N ASP A 10 -7.07 18.36 -1.93
CA ASP A 10 -7.06 18.20 -3.39
C ASP A 10 -6.61 16.81 -3.82
N TYR A 11 -5.65 16.22 -3.11
CA TYR A 11 -5.21 14.84 -3.36
C TYR A 11 -6.34 13.84 -3.05
N THR A 12 -7.02 14.00 -1.91
CA THR A 12 -8.15 13.13 -1.53
C THR A 12 -9.32 13.30 -2.51
N GLU A 13 -9.68 14.52 -2.88
CA GLU A 13 -10.74 14.80 -3.87
C GLU A 13 -10.44 14.17 -5.23
N ARG A 14 -9.17 14.23 -5.68
CA ARG A 14 -8.72 13.55 -6.88
C ARG A 14 -8.93 12.03 -6.78
N LEU A 15 -8.59 11.41 -5.64
CA LEU A 15 -8.79 9.97 -5.42
C LEU A 15 -10.28 9.61 -5.43
N VAL A 16 -11.13 10.37 -4.72
CA VAL A 16 -12.59 10.17 -4.69
C VAL A 16 -13.20 10.34 -6.08
N ARG A 17 -12.82 11.38 -6.83
CA ARG A 17 -13.30 11.59 -8.20
C ARG A 17 -12.90 10.47 -9.15
N LEU A 18 -11.70 9.90 -8.98
CA LEU A 18 -11.23 8.76 -9.77
C LEU A 18 -12.01 7.48 -9.43
N GLU A 19 -12.48 7.32 -8.20
CA GLU A 19 -13.31 6.18 -7.78
C GLU A 19 -14.75 6.31 -8.28
N LYS A 20 -15.38 7.49 -8.19
CA LYS A 20 -16.79 7.75 -8.55
C LYS A 20 -17.12 7.73 -10.05
N LYS A 21 -16.22 7.37 -10.93
CA LYS A 21 -16.53 7.22 -12.36
C LYS A 21 -17.42 6.00 -12.59
N ARG A 22 -18.74 6.22 -12.78
CA ARG A 22 -19.82 5.20 -12.91
C ARG A 22 -19.52 4.02 -13.85
N TRP A 23 -18.77 4.24 -14.95
CA TRP A 23 -18.38 3.14 -15.83
C TRP A 23 -17.44 2.11 -15.19
N LYS A 24 -16.71 2.49 -14.13
CA LYS A 24 -15.84 1.59 -13.37
C LYS A 24 -16.64 0.60 -12.52
N ASP A 25 -17.83 1.00 -12.07
CA ASP A 25 -18.71 0.12 -11.31
C ASP A 25 -19.33 -0.94 -12.23
N VAL A 26 -19.66 -0.57 -13.48
CA VAL A 26 -20.20 -1.48 -14.49
C VAL A 26 -19.17 -2.54 -14.94
N LEU A 27 -17.90 -2.15 -15.08
CA LEU A 27 -16.83 -3.04 -15.54
C LEU A 27 -16.07 -3.76 -14.40
N ASP A 28 -16.44 -3.47 -13.14
CA ASP A 28 -15.75 -3.98 -11.95
C ASP A 28 -14.21 -3.94 -12.07
N VAL A 29 -13.68 -2.77 -12.43
CA VAL A 29 -12.24 -2.57 -12.63
C VAL A 29 -11.40 -2.86 -11.37
N GLN A 30 -12.05 -3.00 -10.21
CA GLN A 30 -11.43 -3.40 -8.95
C GLN A 30 -11.28 -4.93 -8.82
N ARG A 31 -11.98 -5.71 -9.64
CA ARG A 31 -11.97 -7.19 -9.55
C ARG A 31 -10.57 -7.79 -9.67
N PRO A 32 -9.69 -7.37 -10.59
CA PRO A 32 -8.32 -7.88 -10.64
C PRO A 32 -7.55 -7.60 -9.34
N TYR A 33 -7.69 -6.39 -8.79
CA TYR A 33 -6.99 -6.00 -7.55
C TYR A 33 -7.48 -6.80 -6.35
N ARG A 34 -8.81 -7.00 -6.19
CA ARG A 34 -9.38 -7.88 -5.16
C ARG A 34 -8.84 -9.30 -5.28
N TRP A 35 -8.81 -9.83 -6.50
CA TRP A 35 -8.29 -11.16 -6.76
C TRP A 35 -6.80 -11.28 -6.41
N ASN A 36 -5.98 -10.28 -6.78
CA ASN A 36 -4.57 -10.26 -6.42
C ASN A 36 -4.39 -10.25 -4.90
N ILE A 37 -5.09 -9.37 -4.18
CA ILE A 37 -5.04 -9.31 -2.71
C ILE A 37 -5.48 -10.64 -2.09
N SER A 38 -6.57 -11.24 -2.55
CA SER A 38 -7.04 -12.55 -2.07
C SER A 38 -5.98 -13.65 -2.25
N ARG A 39 -5.31 -13.71 -3.40
CA ARG A 39 -4.21 -14.66 -3.65
C ARG A 39 -3.00 -14.47 -2.76
N LEU A 40 -2.75 -13.27 -2.29
CA LEU A 40 -1.67 -12.98 -1.36
C LEU A 40 -1.97 -13.50 0.05
N GLN A 41 -3.23 -13.87 0.33
CA GLN A 41 -3.68 -14.39 1.64
C GLN A 41 -3.17 -13.50 2.79
N PRO A 42 -3.52 -12.21 2.81
CA PRO A 42 -2.88 -11.25 3.70
C PRO A 42 -3.20 -11.50 5.19
N GLY A 43 -4.31 -12.20 5.51
CA GLY A 43 -4.79 -12.31 6.87
C GLY A 43 -5.17 -10.94 7.46
N LYS A 44 -5.23 -10.84 8.77
CA LYS A 44 -5.45 -9.56 9.45
C LYS A 44 -4.30 -8.59 9.15
N THR A 45 -4.59 -7.52 8.44
CA THR A 45 -3.59 -6.66 7.82
C THR A 45 -3.56 -5.27 8.44
N LEU A 46 -2.36 -4.74 8.61
CA LEU A 46 -2.11 -3.31 8.80
C LEU A 46 -1.73 -2.70 7.44
N GLU A 47 -2.65 -1.93 6.83
CA GLU A 47 -2.37 -1.22 5.58
C GLU A 47 -1.80 0.15 5.89
N VAL A 48 -0.53 0.37 5.55
CA VAL A 48 0.20 1.62 5.73
C VAL A 48 0.09 2.45 4.45
N GLY A 49 -0.42 3.69 4.56
CA GLY A 49 -0.77 4.53 3.42
C GLY A 49 -2.08 4.08 2.75
N CYS A 50 -3.11 3.81 3.53
CA CYS A 50 -4.37 3.24 3.02
C CYS A 50 -5.17 4.21 2.14
N GLY A 51 -4.81 5.50 2.09
CA GLY A 51 -5.56 6.52 1.37
C GLY A 51 -7.04 6.50 1.75
N ILE A 52 -7.93 6.49 0.77
CA ILE A 52 -9.39 6.40 0.97
C ILE A 52 -9.90 4.96 1.15
N GLY A 53 -9.01 4.00 1.43
CA GLY A 53 -9.37 2.61 1.77
C GLY A 53 -9.72 1.71 0.59
N ARG A 54 -9.17 1.99 -0.61
CA ARG A 54 -9.48 1.20 -1.82
C ARG A 54 -9.17 -0.28 -1.68
N LEU A 55 -8.07 -0.63 -1.04
CA LEU A 55 -7.73 -2.03 -0.75
C LEU A 55 -8.26 -2.44 0.63
N LEU A 56 -8.25 -1.54 1.61
CA LEU A 56 -8.68 -1.80 2.98
C LEU A 56 -10.07 -2.46 3.05
N LYS A 57 -11.01 -1.99 2.24
CA LYS A 57 -12.38 -2.56 2.16
C LYS A 57 -12.45 -4.02 1.69
N HIS A 58 -11.35 -4.54 1.13
CA HIS A 58 -11.24 -5.91 0.62
C HIS A 58 -10.32 -6.78 1.47
N LEU A 59 -9.74 -6.22 2.52
CA LEU A 59 -8.92 -6.95 3.47
C LEU A 59 -9.81 -7.71 4.47
N PRO A 60 -9.32 -8.82 5.06
CA PRO A 60 -10.05 -9.56 6.06
C PRO A 60 -10.46 -8.71 7.26
N GLU A 61 -11.53 -9.15 7.93
CA GLU A 61 -12.04 -8.51 9.15
C GLU A 61 -10.95 -8.32 10.20
N GLY A 62 -11.02 -7.21 10.93
CA GLY A 62 -10.01 -6.82 11.91
C GLY A 62 -8.79 -6.14 11.32
N SER A 63 -8.70 -5.98 9.97
CA SER A 63 -7.66 -5.18 9.33
C SER A 63 -7.84 -3.69 9.64
N VAL A 64 -6.74 -2.95 9.63
CA VAL A 64 -6.70 -1.54 9.99
C VAL A 64 -5.87 -0.77 8.97
N GLY A 65 -6.40 0.37 8.51
CA GLY A 65 -5.67 1.31 7.67
C GLY A 65 -5.03 2.44 8.48
N VAL A 66 -3.87 2.88 8.06
CA VAL A 66 -3.26 4.12 8.56
C VAL A 66 -2.83 4.99 7.39
N ASP A 67 -3.06 6.29 7.53
CA ASP A 67 -2.64 7.30 6.55
C ASP A 67 -2.29 8.60 7.27
N HIS A 68 -1.45 9.41 6.65
CA HIS A 68 -1.11 10.74 7.18
C HIS A 68 -2.16 11.80 6.81
N ASN A 69 -3.03 11.51 5.84
CA ASN A 69 -4.04 12.42 5.33
C ASN A 69 -5.37 12.26 6.09
N ALA A 70 -5.70 13.26 6.91
CA ALA A 70 -6.92 13.25 7.73
C ALA A 70 -8.22 13.18 6.90
N HIS A 71 -8.25 13.77 5.69
CA HIS A 71 -9.42 13.70 4.81
C HIS A 71 -9.63 12.28 4.30
N SER A 72 -8.56 11.61 3.89
CA SER A 72 -8.60 10.20 3.46
C SER A 72 -9.10 9.30 4.59
N ILE A 73 -8.63 9.51 5.82
CA ILE A 73 -9.08 8.76 6.99
C ILE A 73 -10.57 9.02 7.29
N LYS A 74 -11.04 10.25 7.14
CA LYS A 74 -12.47 10.58 7.29
C LYS A 74 -13.33 9.79 6.29
N GLU A 75 -12.93 9.71 5.02
CA GLU A 75 -13.61 8.92 4.00
C GLU A 75 -13.66 7.42 4.37
N CYS A 76 -12.53 6.85 4.82
CA CYS A 76 -12.48 5.46 5.30
C CYS A 76 -13.47 5.22 6.43
N ARG A 77 -13.50 6.09 7.44
CA ARG A 77 -14.39 5.97 8.61
C ARG A 77 -15.85 6.11 8.21
N THR A 78 -16.18 7.04 7.32
CA THR A 78 -17.53 7.23 6.79
C THR A 78 -18.02 5.96 6.06
N ALA A 79 -17.11 5.25 5.40
CA ALA A 79 -17.38 3.96 4.75
C ALA A 79 -17.34 2.76 5.72
N GLY A 80 -17.27 2.98 7.05
CA GLY A 80 -17.30 1.92 8.07
C GLY A 80 -15.96 1.18 8.26
N MET A 81 -14.88 1.66 7.67
CA MET A 81 -13.57 1.01 7.80
C MET A 81 -12.82 1.47 9.06
N ALA A 82 -12.07 0.55 9.66
CA ALA A 82 -11.16 0.87 10.76
C ALA A 82 -9.91 1.56 10.19
N ALA A 83 -9.84 2.89 10.31
CA ALA A 83 -8.72 3.67 9.81
C ALA A 83 -8.34 4.81 10.77
N LEU A 84 -7.05 5.11 10.87
CA LEU A 84 -6.50 6.12 11.78
C LEU A 84 -5.45 6.98 11.09
N GLU A 85 -5.34 8.24 11.54
CA GLU A 85 -4.16 9.01 11.19
C GLU A 85 -2.90 8.37 11.78
N THR A 86 -1.79 8.46 11.05
CA THR A 86 -0.49 7.89 11.47
C THR A 86 -0.12 8.29 12.90
N LYS A 87 -0.32 9.56 13.28
CA LYS A 87 0.00 10.08 14.62
C LYS A 87 -0.84 9.43 15.74
N ASP A 88 -2.07 9.00 15.43
CA ASP A 88 -3.01 8.44 16.39
C ASP A 88 -2.89 6.93 16.51
N PHE A 89 -2.41 6.25 15.46
CA PHE A 89 -2.29 4.80 15.43
C PHE A 89 -1.48 4.28 16.63
N PHE A 90 -0.30 4.85 16.89
CA PHE A 90 0.61 4.37 17.93
C PHE A 90 0.07 4.48 19.37
N LYS A 91 -0.97 5.29 19.58
CA LYS A 91 -1.67 5.47 20.87
C LYS A 91 -3.02 4.74 20.91
N SER A 92 -3.38 4.07 19.83
CA SER A 92 -4.69 3.44 19.69
C SER A 92 -4.72 2.02 20.25
N LYS A 93 -5.95 1.50 20.47
CA LYS A 93 -6.17 0.08 20.81
C LYS A 93 -5.66 -0.90 19.73
N TYR A 94 -5.42 -0.43 18.51
CA TYR A 94 -4.93 -1.24 17.39
C TYR A 94 -3.40 -1.41 17.40
N ALA A 95 -2.65 -0.53 18.08
CA ALA A 95 -1.20 -0.63 18.22
C ALA A 95 -0.78 -1.73 19.20
N LYS A 96 -1.36 -2.92 19.05
CA LYS A 96 -1.03 -4.09 19.84
C LYS A 96 0.10 -4.86 19.14
N LYS A 97 1.23 -5.06 19.85
CA LYS A 97 2.38 -5.80 19.32
C LYS A 97 1.98 -7.18 18.82
N ARG A 98 2.57 -7.61 17.71
CA ARG A 98 2.38 -8.95 17.11
C ARG A 98 0.91 -9.32 16.87
N SER A 99 0.10 -8.37 16.38
CA SER A 99 -1.34 -8.56 16.20
C SER A 99 -1.78 -8.69 14.74
N PHE A 100 -0.91 -8.35 13.77
CA PHE A 100 -1.22 -8.42 12.36
C PHE A 100 -0.48 -9.57 11.67
N ASP A 101 -1.18 -10.25 10.75
CA ASP A 101 -0.60 -11.31 9.92
C ASP A 101 0.23 -10.73 8.78
N SER A 102 -0.11 -9.52 8.34
CA SER A 102 0.68 -8.80 7.35
C SER A 102 0.70 -7.28 7.58
N ILE A 103 1.76 -6.65 7.04
CA ILE A 103 1.86 -5.22 6.80
C ILE A 103 1.81 -5.04 5.28
N LEU A 104 0.86 -4.24 4.78
CA LEU A 104 0.67 -3.94 3.36
C LEU A 104 1.05 -2.48 3.08
N LEU A 105 1.92 -2.27 2.10
CA LEU A 105 2.21 -0.98 1.49
C LEU A 105 1.85 -1.08 0.00
N ALA A 106 0.78 -0.41 -0.39
CA ALA A 106 0.31 -0.40 -1.77
C ALA A 106 0.28 1.03 -2.31
N HIS A 107 1.11 1.30 -3.31
CA HIS A 107 1.31 2.64 -3.87
C HIS A 107 1.76 3.68 -2.83
N VAL A 108 2.75 3.32 -2.04
CA VAL A 108 3.28 4.12 -0.93
C VAL A 108 4.78 4.35 -1.07
N ILE A 109 5.53 3.28 -1.31
CA ILE A 109 7.00 3.32 -1.25
C ILE A 109 7.61 4.21 -2.33
N GLU A 110 6.96 4.35 -3.47
CA GLU A 110 7.38 5.21 -4.59
C GLU A 110 7.35 6.71 -4.25
N HIS A 111 6.64 7.11 -3.21
CA HIS A 111 6.55 8.48 -2.74
C HIS A 111 7.65 8.86 -1.75
N MET A 112 8.52 7.93 -1.38
CA MET A 112 9.56 8.08 -0.35
C MET A 112 10.93 7.63 -0.86
N THR A 113 11.99 8.16 -0.24
CA THR A 113 13.35 7.64 -0.44
C THR A 113 13.51 6.27 0.23
N PRO A 114 14.56 5.49 -0.12
CA PRO A 114 14.84 4.21 0.55
C PRO A 114 14.97 4.35 2.08
N GLU A 115 15.64 5.39 2.56
CA GLU A 115 15.86 5.66 3.98
C GLU A 115 14.54 5.99 4.71
N GLU A 116 13.66 6.74 4.06
CA GLU A 116 12.32 7.05 4.58
C GLU A 116 11.47 5.78 4.66
N ASN A 117 11.52 4.93 3.63
CA ASN A 117 10.82 3.64 3.61
C ASN A 117 11.28 2.71 4.72
N ILE A 118 12.61 2.61 4.98
CA ILE A 118 13.18 1.82 6.08
C ILE A 118 12.66 2.34 7.43
N LYS A 119 12.63 3.66 7.64
CA LYS A 119 12.11 4.26 8.88
C LYS A 119 10.63 3.94 9.08
N VAL A 120 9.82 4.09 8.03
CA VAL A 120 8.39 3.79 8.07
C VAL A 120 8.17 2.32 8.38
N LEU A 121 8.80 1.40 7.65
CA LEU A 121 8.67 -0.03 7.88
C LEU A 121 9.06 -0.41 9.32
N ASN A 122 10.22 0.06 9.81
CA ASN A 122 10.69 -0.22 11.17
C ASN A 122 9.72 0.26 12.25
N SER A 123 8.97 1.36 12.01
CA SER A 123 7.98 1.85 12.98
C SER A 123 6.77 0.93 13.12
N TYR A 124 6.44 0.15 12.08
CA TYR A 124 5.30 -0.75 12.08
C TYR A 124 5.65 -2.23 12.31
N LEU A 125 6.91 -2.65 12.11
CA LEU A 125 7.36 -4.03 12.35
C LEU A 125 7.00 -4.59 13.72
N PRO A 126 7.02 -3.83 14.85
CA PRO A 126 6.62 -4.34 16.16
C PRO A 126 5.20 -4.91 16.23
N TYR A 127 4.31 -4.50 15.31
CA TYR A 127 2.91 -4.93 15.25
C TYR A 127 2.69 -6.15 14.36
N LEU A 128 3.68 -6.52 13.55
CA LEU A 128 3.67 -7.74 12.74
C LEU A 128 3.90 -8.97 13.64
N LYS A 129 3.14 -10.05 13.40
CA LYS A 129 3.36 -11.34 14.04
C LYS A 129 4.74 -11.90 13.67
N LYS A 130 5.27 -12.82 14.49
CA LYS A 130 6.58 -13.45 14.26
C LYS A 130 6.65 -14.13 12.89
N ASP A 131 5.56 -14.83 12.50
CA ASP A 131 5.47 -15.52 11.20
C ASP A 131 4.73 -14.66 10.14
N GLY A 132 4.53 -13.39 10.43
CA GLY A 132 3.86 -12.44 9.56
C GLY A 132 4.69 -12.10 8.32
N LYS A 133 4.07 -11.41 7.39
CA LYS A 133 4.72 -11.02 6.12
C LYS A 133 4.53 -9.54 5.82
N ILE A 134 5.47 -8.99 5.08
CA ILE A 134 5.34 -7.70 4.43
C ILE A 134 4.85 -7.94 3.01
N ILE A 135 3.90 -7.13 2.56
CA ILE A 135 3.38 -7.12 1.19
C ILE A 135 3.63 -5.73 0.63
N ILE A 136 4.33 -5.64 -0.49
CA ILE A 136 4.59 -4.38 -1.20
C ILE A 136 4.00 -4.48 -2.60
N ILE A 137 3.22 -3.47 -2.98
CA ILE A 137 2.69 -3.29 -4.33
C ILE A 137 3.08 -1.89 -4.78
N CYS A 138 3.79 -1.76 -5.90
CA CYS A 138 4.19 -0.47 -6.43
C CYS A 138 4.16 -0.47 -7.96
N PRO A 139 4.03 0.72 -8.59
CA PRO A 139 3.92 0.83 -10.04
C PRO A 139 5.21 0.41 -10.74
N GLN A 140 5.05 -0.13 -11.94
CA GLN A 140 6.15 -0.32 -12.87
C GLN A 140 6.43 0.97 -13.66
N GLU A 141 7.40 0.95 -14.57
CA GLU A 141 7.97 2.15 -15.19
C GLU A 141 6.93 3.09 -15.82
N LYS A 142 5.93 2.54 -16.52
CA LYS A 142 4.89 3.37 -17.15
C LYS A 142 3.99 4.01 -16.10
N GLY A 143 3.58 3.26 -15.08
CA GLY A 143 2.77 3.75 -13.97
C GLY A 143 3.53 4.79 -13.14
N TYR A 144 4.79 4.52 -12.82
CA TYR A 144 5.64 5.46 -12.11
C TYR A 144 5.68 6.87 -12.75
N LYS A 145 5.77 6.94 -14.07
CA LYS A 145 5.85 8.20 -14.83
C LYS A 145 4.55 9.01 -14.85
N THR A 146 3.43 8.47 -14.38
CA THR A 146 2.12 9.13 -14.46
C THR A 146 1.78 10.01 -13.28
N ASP A 147 2.57 9.95 -12.21
CA ASP A 147 2.37 10.78 -11.01
C ASP A 147 3.64 11.54 -10.64
N GLN A 148 3.51 12.87 -10.56
CA GLN A 148 4.62 13.78 -10.23
C GLN A 148 5.02 13.72 -8.75
N THR A 149 4.24 13.05 -7.91
CA THR A 149 4.55 12.85 -6.49
C THR A 149 5.49 11.67 -6.25
N HIS A 150 5.76 10.86 -7.28
CA HIS A 150 6.70 9.75 -7.19
C HIS A 150 8.14 10.26 -7.06
N VAL A 151 8.84 9.76 -6.06
CA VAL A 151 10.21 10.15 -5.69
C VAL A 151 11.23 9.14 -6.23
N ALA A 152 10.93 7.85 -6.11
CA ALA A 152 11.82 6.76 -6.50
C ALA A 152 11.07 5.64 -7.22
N LEU A 153 11.67 5.12 -8.29
CA LEU A 153 11.22 3.90 -8.94
C LEU A 153 11.87 2.70 -8.24
N TYR A 154 11.07 1.73 -7.86
CA TYR A 154 11.53 0.48 -7.26
C TYR A 154 11.27 -0.69 -8.20
N ASP A 155 12.30 -1.43 -8.55
CA ASP A 155 12.16 -2.73 -9.20
C ASP A 155 12.27 -3.88 -8.19
N PHE A 156 12.24 -5.15 -8.65
CA PHE A 156 12.37 -6.31 -7.77
C PHE A 156 13.69 -6.39 -7.02
N ASN A 157 14.78 -5.86 -7.60
CA ASN A 157 16.09 -5.87 -6.96
C ASN A 157 16.18 -4.78 -5.88
N ASP A 158 15.62 -3.62 -6.17
CA ASP A 158 15.57 -2.51 -5.22
C ASP A 158 14.67 -2.86 -4.02
N LEU A 159 13.53 -3.52 -4.27
CA LEU A 159 12.65 -4.05 -3.22
C LEU A 159 13.36 -5.11 -2.37
N ALA A 160 14.14 -5.99 -2.99
CA ALA A 160 14.90 -7.00 -2.24
C ALA A 160 16.00 -6.37 -1.38
N LYS A 161 16.70 -5.34 -1.86
CA LYS A 161 17.67 -4.57 -1.07
C LYS A 161 17.00 -3.87 0.10
N LEU A 162 15.91 -3.13 -0.15
CA LEU A 162 15.14 -2.43 0.88
C LEU A 162 14.70 -3.39 2.01
N LEU A 163 14.15 -4.54 1.64
CA LEU A 163 13.68 -5.54 2.59
C LEU A 163 14.82 -6.17 3.39
N LYS A 164 15.99 -6.37 2.78
CA LYS A 164 17.19 -6.89 3.46
C LYS A 164 17.66 -5.96 4.57
N GLU A 165 17.58 -4.64 4.38
CA GLU A 165 17.98 -3.64 5.39
C GLU A 165 17.13 -3.73 6.69
N ILE A 166 15.95 -4.32 6.60
CA ILE A 166 15.06 -4.54 7.76
C ILE A 166 14.99 -6.03 8.17
N ASN A 167 15.96 -6.86 7.76
CA ASN A 167 16.04 -8.29 8.05
C ASN A 167 14.87 -9.12 7.51
N PHE A 168 14.37 -8.77 6.32
CA PHE A 168 13.35 -9.54 5.59
C PHE A 168 13.90 -10.04 4.26
N ALA A 169 13.49 -11.25 3.89
CA ALA A 169 13.82 -11.86 2.60
C ALA A 169 12.58 -11.95 1.72
N VAL A 170 12.76 -11.70 0.42
CA VAL A 170 11.70 -11.88 -0.58
C VAL A 170 11.29 -13.35 -0.62
N HIS A 171 10.01 -13.62 -0.33
CA HIS A 171 9.42 -14.95 -0.39
C HIS A 171 8.79 -15.24 -1.75
N LYS A 172 8.00 -14.28 -2.29
CA LYS A 172 7.40 -14.36 -3.64
C LYS A 172 7.45 -12.99 -4.30
N LYS A 173 7.61 -12.99 -5.62
CA LYS A 173 7.55 -11.78 -6.44
C LYS A 173 6.90 -12.08 -7.79
N HIS A 174 6.06 -11.18 -8.28
CA HIS A 174 5.44 -11.27 -9.60
C HIS A 174 5.01 -9.91 -10.12
N SER A 175 4.76 -9.81 -11.40
CA SER A 175 4.08 -8.67 -12.03
C SER A 175 2.58 -8.90 -12.08
N PHE A 176 1.80 -7.82 -11.97
CA PHE A 176 0.35 -7.88 -11.99
C PHE A 176 -0.21 -6.63 -12.68
N PRO A 177 -1.29 -6.71 -13.46
CA PRO A 177 -2.01 -7.92 -13.87
C PRO A 177 -1.33 -8.72 -15.00
N PHE A 178 -0.37 -8.10 -15.70
CA PHE A 178 0.30 -8.70 -16.86
C PHE A 178 1.76 -9.06 -16.56
N PRO A 179 2.42 -9.86 -17.44
CA PRO A 179 3.85 -10.14 -17.33
C PRO A 179 4.70 -8.87 -17.25
N ARG A 180 5.92 -8.99 -16.69
CA ARG A 180 6.84 -7.88 -16.41
C ARG A 180 7.08 -6.94 -17.59
N VAL A 181 7.15 -7.46 -18.79
CA VAL A 181 7.39 -6.66 -20.01
C VAL A 181 6.30 -5.62 -20.26
N ALA A 182 5.07 -5.91 -19.85
CA ALA A 182 3.93 -5.00 -20.02
C ALA A 182 4.06 -3.71 -19.22
N GLY A 183 4.84 -3.69 -18.13
CA GLY A 183 5.05 -2.51 -17.30
C GLY A 183 5.74 -1.35 -17.99
N LYS A 184 6.39 -1.61 -19.13
CA LYS A 184 6.97 -0.55 -19.97
C LYS A 184 5.93 0.20 -20.80
N LEU A 185 4.76 -0.41 -21.05
CA LEU A 185 3.73 0.10 -21.95
C LEU A 185 2.40 0.34 -21.24
N PHE A 186 2.07 -0.48 -20.24
CA PHE A 186 0.78 -0.45 -19.53
C PHE A 186 0.91 0.20 -18.16
N THR A 187 0.16 1.29 -17.95
CA THR A 187 0.24 2.14 -16.75
C THR A 187 -0.10 1.40 -15.44
N TYR A 188 -1.01 0.44 -15.51
CA TYR A 188 -1.53 -0.24 -14.32
C TYR A 188 -0.83 -1.58 -14.06
N ASN A 189 0.38 -1.79 -14.63
CA ASN A 189 1.18 -2.95 -14.27
C ASN A 189 2.04 -2.64 -13.05
N GLU A 190 2.08 -3.58 -12.11
CA GLU A 190 2.65 -3.40 -10.78
C GLU A 190 3.71 -4.45 -10.48
N PHE A 191 4.66 -4.10 -9.65
CA PHE A 191 5.49 -5.03 -8.91
C PHE A 191 4.74 -5.46 -7.65
N VAL A 192 4.65 -6.76 -7.43
CA VAL A 192 4.07 -7.34 -6.22
C VAL A 192 5.11 -8.22 -5.55
N VAL A 193 5.44 -7.91 -4.31
CA VAL A 193 6.43 -8.64 -3.51
C VAL A 193 5.83 -9.01 -2.16
N THR A 194 6.07 -10.24 -1.73
CA THR A 194 5.86 -10.65 -0.34
C THR A 194 7.18 -11.04 0.28
N ALA A 195 7.42 -10.64 1.52
CA ALA A 195 8.64 -10.92 2.25
C ALA A 195 8.33 -11.46 3.65
N LYS A 196 9.23 -12.29 4.16
CA LYS A 196 9.20 -12.83 5.52
C LYS A 196 10.51 -12.48 6.24
N ALA A 197 10.51 -12.55 7.56
CA ALA A 197 11.73 -12.42 8.34
C ALA A 197 12.77 -13.44 7.84
N ALA A 198 14.03 -12.97 7.72
CA ALA A 198 15.16 -13.76 7.22
C ALA A 198 15.61 -14.80 8.25
#